data_10ce9408af8e8d891513898a5a241203
#
_entry.id   10ce9408af8e8d891513898a5a241203
#
_cell.length_a   1.000
_cell.length_b   1.000
_cell.length_c   1.000
_cell.angle_alpha   90.00
_cell.angle_beta   90.00
_cell.angle_gamma   90.00
#
_symmetry.space_group_name_H-M   'P 1'
#
loop_
_entity.id
_entity.type
_entity.pdbx_description
1 polymer ?
#
loop_
_entity_poly.entity_id
_entity_poly.type
_entity_poly.pdbx_seq_one_letter_code
_entity_poly.pdbx_strand_id
1 'polypeptide(L)' 'MDEPKSNELMDIKSVLVCTQLEESTLSRLISRNEFPLPLHLSNGNVLRWYRDEIEDWLHDPRRIRV' A
#
# COMPACT_ATOMS: atom_id res chain seq x y z
N MET A 1 15.61 -9.54 20.18
CA MET A 1 15.88 -8.52 19.26
C MET A 1 14.83 -8.36 18.23
N ASP A 2 14.45 -7.19 18.04
CA ASP A 2 13.39 -6.97 17.13
C ASP A 2 13.83 -7.02 15.74
N GLU A 3 13.04 -7.66 14.94
CA GLU A 3 13.24 -7.62 13.54
C GLU A 3 12.92 -6.26 13.04
N PRO A 4 13.75 -5.70 12.23
CA PRO A 4 13.36 -4.49 11.57
C PRO A 4 12.19 -4.79 10.67
N LYS A 5 11.43 -3.79 10.37
CA LYS A 5 10.38 -3.96 9.41
C LYS A 5 10.94 -4.41 8.10
N SER A 6 10.13 -5.18 7.39
CA SER A 6 10.53 -5.69 6.10
C SER A 6 10.74 -4.53 5.14
N ASN A 7 11.81 -4.61 4.36
CA ASN A 7 12.03 -3.65 3.29
C ASN A 7 11.50 -4.15 1.96
N GLU A 8 10.73 -5.21 2.01
CA GLU A 8 10.21 -5.78 0.79
C GLU A 8 9.26 -4.80 0.13
N LEU A 9 9.41 -4.64 -1.16
CA LEU A 9 8.59 -3.72 -1.92
C LEU A 9 7.58 -4.51 -2.74
N MET A 10 6.39 -3.96 -2.86
CA MET A 10 5.31 -4.58 -3.61
C MET A 10 4.94 -3.68 -4.77
N ASP A 11 4.72 -4.28 -5.93
CA ASP A 11 4.22 -3.51 -7.06
C ASP A 11 2.71 -3.38 -6.95
N ILE A 12 2.13 -2.62 -7.88
CA ILE A 12 0.71 -2.32 -7.79
C ILE A 12 -0.13 -3.59 -7.91
N LYS A 13 0.27 -4.51 -8.76
CA LYS A 13 -0.51 -5.74 -8.91
C LYS A 13 -0.53 -6.53 -7.62
N SER A 14 0.61 -6.62 -6.96
CA SER A 14 0.68 -7.34 -5.69
C SER A 14 -0.17 -6.65 -4.63
N VAL A 15 -0.16 -5.33 -4.62
CA VAL A 15 -0.97 -4.59 -3.66
C VAL A 15 -2.44 -4.86 -3.91
N LEU A 16 -2.87 -4.83 -5.16
CA LEU A 16 -4.28 -5.07 -5.46
C LEU A 16 -4.73 -6.46 -5.06
N VAL A 17 -3.88 -7.44 -5.32
CA VAL A 17 -4.20 -8.81 -4.94
C VAL A 17 -4.27 -8.93 -3.41
N CYS A 18 -3.29 -8.36 -2.73
CA CYS A 18 -3.20 -8.48 -1.29
C CYS A 18 -4.37 -7.79 -0.60
N THR A 19 -4.78 -6.65 -1.10
CA THR A 19 -5.86 -5.88 -0.49
C THR A 19 -7.21 -6.20 -1.07
N GLN A 20 -7.24 -6.88 -2.22
CA GLN A 20 -8.47 -7.21 -2.91
C GLN A 20 -9.24 -5.96 -3.34
N LEU A 21 -8.51 -4.91 -3.62
CA LEU A 21 -9.09 -3.68 -4.12
C LEU A 21 -8.99 -3.63 -5.63
N GLU A 22 -9.88 -2.84 -6.21
CA GLU A 22 -9.77 -2.52 -7.62
C GLU A 22 -8.86 -1.31 -7.79
N GLU A 23 -8.29 -1.19 -8.96
CA GLU A 23 -7.33 -0.13 -9.21
C GLU A 23 -7.97 1.25 -9.02
N SER A 24 -9.20 1.41 -9.45
CA SER A 24 -9.87 2.70 -9.29
C SER A 24 -10.09 3.04 -7.83
N THR A 25 -10.41 2.03 -7.02
CA THR A 25 -10.59 2.23 -5.60
C THR A 25 -9.26 2.61 -4.95
N LEU A 26 -8.20 1.93 -5.34
CA LEU A 26 -6.88 2.23 -4.80
C LEU A 26 -6.48 3.68 -5.12
N SER A 27 -6.69 4.10 -6.36
CA SER A 27 -6.37 5.47 -6.73
C SER A 27 -7.15 6.48 -5.90
N ARG A 28 -8.43 6.19 -5.66
CA ARG A 28 -9.24 7.09 -4.87
C ARG A 28 -8.73 7.18 -3.44
N LEU A 29 -8.38 6.04 -2.85
CA LEU A 29 -7.88 6.05 -1.49
C LEU A 29 -6.57 6.82 -1.38
N ILE A 30 -5.70 6.67 -2.37
CA ILE A 30 -4.43 7.39 -2.35
C ILE A 30 -4.70 8.90 -2.43
N SER A 31 -5.60 9.32 -3.30
CA SER A 31 -5.84 10.75 -3.44
C SER A 31 -6.51 11.34 -2.21
N ARG A 32 -7.14 10.51 -1.39
CA ARG A 32 -7.74 10.97 -0.14
C ARG A 32 -6.82 10.82 1.06
N ASN A 33 -5.60 10.37 0.84
CA ASN A 33 -4.65 10.10 1.92
C ASN A 33 -5.18 9.04 2.88
N GLU A 34 -5.91 8.08 2.35
CA GLU A 34 -6.47 7.00 3.15
C GLU A 34 -5.79 5.67 2.87
N PHE A 35 -4.66 5.72 2.20
CA PHE A 35 -3.89 4.52 1.87
C PHE A 35 -2.43 4.87 1.97
N PRO A 36 -1.56 3.91 2.31
CA PRO A 36 -0.13 4.20 2.35
C PRO A 36 0.36 4.73 1.02
N LEU A 37 1.17 5.76 1.07
CA LEU A 37 1.65 6.38 -0.15
C LEU A 37 2.76 5.54 -0.76
N PRO A 38 2.79 5.45 -2.08
CA PRO A 38 3.83 4.65 -2.72
C PRO A 38 5.14 5.40 -2.79
N LEU A 39 6.20 4.64 -2.93
CA LEU A 39 7.49 5.18 -3.29
C LEU A 39 7.53 5.39 -4.79
N HIS A 40 8.11 6.50 -5.19
CA HIS A 40 8.24 6.81 -6.61
C HIS A 40 9.68 6.53 -7.01
N LEU A 41 9.87 5.49 -7.81
CA LEU A 41 11.19 5.09 -8.28
C LEU A 41 11.29 5.43 -9.75
N SER A 42 12.53 5.46 -10.25
CA SER A 42 12.79 5.73 -11.66
C SER A 42 12.11 7.02 -12.10
N ASN A 43 12.39 8.10 -11.38
CA ASN A 43 11.84 9.42 -11.71
C ASN A 43 10.33 9.44 -11.70
N GLY A 44 9.76 8.61 -10.83
CA GLY A 44 8.32 8.59 -10.67
C GLY A 44 7.58 7.65 -11.60
N ASN A 45 8.32 6.92 -12.44
CA ASN A 45 7.69 6.02 -13.38
C ASN A 45 7.34 4.67 -12.77
N VAL A 46 7.89 4.34 -11.62
CA VAL A 46 7.68 3.05 -10.99
C VAL A 46 7.19 3.29 -9.58
N LEU A 47 6.07 2.67 -9.25
CA LEU A 47 5.48 2.80 -7.92
C LEU A 47 5.69 1.51 -7.15
N ARG A 48 6.06 1.66 -5.88
CA ARG A 48 6.23 0.51 -5.00
C ARG A 48 5.76 0.89 -3.61
N TRP A 49 5.28 -0.09 -2.88
CA TRP A 49 4.84 0.10 -1.49
C TRP A 49 5.65 -0.83 -0.61
N TYR A 50 5.93 -0.37 0.61
CA TYR A 50 6.52 -1.28 1.59
C TYR A 50 5.46 -2.27 2.04
N ARG A 51 5.85 -3.53 2.07
CA ARG A 51 4.92 -4.58 2.47
C ARG A 51 4.38 -4.36 3.87
N ASP A 52 5.25 -3.92 4.78
CA ASP A 52 4.82 -3.69 6.15
C ASP A 52 3.73 -2.66 6.23
N GLU A 53 3.83 -1.62 5.42
CA GLU A 53 2.81 -0.58 5.43
C GLU A 53 1.49 -1.10 4.91
N ILE A 54 1.54 -1.96 3.92
CA ILE A 54 0.31 -2.55 3.39
C ILE A 54 -0.32 -3.45 4.44
N GLU A 55 0.48 -4.25 5.13
CA GLU A 55 -0.05 -5.13 6.16
C GLU A 55 -0.61 -4.36 7.33
N ASP A 56 0.05 -3.28 7.73
CA ASP A 56 -0.47 -2.44 8.80
C ASP A 56 -1.82 -1.84 8.41
N TRP A 57 -1.92 -1.40 7.17
CA TRP A 57 -3.18 -0.82 6.69
C TRP A 57 -4.30 -1.85 6.72
N LEU A 58 -3.98 -3.08 6.33
CA LEU A 58 -4.97 -4.14 6.30
C LEU A 58 -5.49 -4.48 7.70
N HIS A 59 -4.66 -4.28 8.72
CA HIS A 59 -5.04 -4.57 10.09
C HIS A 59 -5.56 -3.34 10.82
N ASP A 60 -5.65 -2.22 10.14
CA ASP A 60 -6.14 -0.99 10.76
C ASP A 60 -7.66 -1.04 10.77
N PRO A 61 -8.27 -1.02 11.96
CA PRO A 61 -9.73 -1.10 12.00
C PRO A 61 -10.41 0.10 11.35
N ARG A 62 -9.71 1.20 11.22
CA ARG A 62 -10.33 2.38 10.63
C ARG A 62 -10.42 2.30 9.12
N ARG A 63 -9.74 1.35 8.50
CA ARG A 63 -9.83 1.25 7.05
C ARG A 63 -11.20 0.76 6.59
N ILE A 64 -11.94 0.14 7.48
CA ILE A 64 -13.26 -0.36 7.16
C ILE A 64 -14.25 0.76 7.41
N ARG A 65 -14.65 1.36 6.34
CA ARG A 65 -15.56 2.47 6.43
C ARG A 65 -16.80 2.08 5.72
N VAL A 66 -17.78 1.82 6.42
CA VAL A 66 -18.98 1.38 5.71
C VAL A 66 -19.99 2.46 5.69
#